data_f09b4c01f5d76b19c30d1ffb09f44e5f
#
_entry.id   f09b4c01f5d76b19c30d1ffb09f44e5f
#
_cell.length_a   1.000
_cell.length_b   1.000
_cell.length_c   1.000
_cell.angle_alpha   90.00
_cell.angle_beta   90.00
_cell.angle_gamma   90.00
#
_symmetry.space_group_name_H-M   'P 1'
#
loop_
_entity.id
_entity.type
_entity.pdbx_description
1 polymer ?
#
loop_
_entity_poly.entity_id
_entity_poly.type
_entity_poly.pdbx_seq_one_letter_code
_entity_poly.pdbx_strand_id
1 'polypeptide(L)'
;EWHVINAAEYGMPQRRRRVYIYAELDAPKWDMEDRLFHSGVEARAFPIVADGRFGVERFCIEKDPYEMTHTFGKGVKVSQFKDAGVMQDGEVFTCRATPVYSGKHSVLGDKLVSIGEVPSEFFIEDNLSSWEYLKGGKKEQRTARNGYEYTYSEGPVAFPDALDKPSRTILTGEGGRGASRTKHVVEQNGRLRRLVPDELDQLQMFPRGWTDTGMTDGHRAFCMGNALVTGIPHRIGVVIAADADVSRSE
;
A
#
# COMPACT_ATOMS: atom_id res chain seq x y z
N GLU A 1 -9.52 -7.35 14.62
CA GLU A 1 -8.19 -6.73 14.47
C GLU A 1 -8.15 -5.90 13.19
N TRP A 2 -7.39 -4.83 13.19
CA TRP A 2 -7.02 -4.12 11.96
C TRP A 2 -5.58 -3.65 12.04
N HIS A 3 -4.95 -3.55 10.86
CA HIS A 3 -3.61 -3.02 10.75
C HIS A 3 -3.46 -2.26 9.42
N VAL A 4 -2.91 -1.06 9.49
CA VAL A 4 -2.55 -0.27 8.31
C VAL A 4 -1.12 -0.64 7.89
N ILE A 5 -1.00 -1.58 6.98
CA ILE A 5 0.27 -2.16 6.56
C ILE A 5 0.80 -1.45 5.33
N ASN A 6 2.07 -1.01 5.39
CA ASN A 6 2.84 -0.64 4.22
C ASN A 6 3.72 -1.82 3.82
N ALA A 7 3.45 -2.42 2.67
CA ALA A 7 4.13 -3.63 2.22
C ALA A 7 5.67 -3.53 2.22
N ALA A 8 6.21 -2.36 1.87
CA ALA A 8 7.66 -2.15 1.83
C ALA A 8 8.33 -2.21 3.22
N GLU A 9 7.60 -1.91 4.30
CA GLU A 9 8.12 -1.97 5.66
C GLU A 9 8.32 -3.41 6.14
N TYR A 10 7.71 -4.36 5.44
CA TYR A 10 7.86 -5.79 5.68
C TYR A 10 8.61 -6.54 4.55
N GLY A 11 9.49 -5.82 3.86
CA GLY A 11 10.44 -6.38 2.89
C GLY A 11 9.88 -6.58 1.47
N MET A 12 8.65 -6.16 1.19
CA MET A 12 8.02 -6.32 -0.12
C MET A 12 8.43 -5.20 -1.09
N PRO A 13 8.37 -5.41 -2.42
CA PRO A 13 9.00 -4.54 -3.41
C PRO A 13 8.27 -3.22 -3.68
N GLN A 14 7.13 -2.97 -3.03
CA GLN A 14 6.30 -1.79 -3.29
C GLN A 14 5.89 -1.08 -1.99
N ARG A 15 6.01 0.24 -1.96
CA ARG A 15 5.39 1.08 -0.93
C ARG A 15 3.89 1.18 -1.23
N ARG A 16 3.11 0.29 -0.62
CA ARG A 16 1.65 0.26 -0.75
C ARG A 16 1.04 0.13 0.64
N ARG A 17 0.46 1.22 1.12
CA ARG A 17 -0.18 1.28 2.42
C ARG A 17 -1.67 1.02 2.28
N ARG A 18 -2.18 0.01 2.98
CA ARG A 18 -3.60 -0.37 3.00
C ARG A 18 -3.98 -0.82 4.40
N VAL A 19 -5.26 -0.69 4.74
CA VAL A 19 -5.81 -1.30 5.94
C VAL A 19 -6.20 -2.75 5.61
N TYR A 20 -5.84 -3.66 6.52
CA TYR A 20 -6.28 -5.04 6.54
C TYR A 20 -7.10 -5.24 7.81
N ILE A 21 -8.16 -6.00 7.71
CA ILE A 21 -9.10 -6.25 8.81
C ILE A 21 -9.33 -7.75 8.89
N TYR A 22 -9.06 -8.32 10.06
CA TYR A 22 -9.39 -9.69 10.39
C TYR A 22 -10.46 -9.71 11.47
N ALA A 23 -11.51 -10.53 11.29
CA ALA A 23 -12.60 -10.67 12.23
C ALA A 23 -12.94 -12.16 12.43
N GLU A 24 -13.19 -12.53 13.67
CA GLU A 24 -13.66 -13.85 14.08
C GLU A 24 -15.08 -13.72 14.63
N LEU A 25 -15.94 -14.64 14.22
CA LEU A 25 -17.28 -14.78 14.78
C LEU A 25 -17.19 -15.61 16.05
N ASP A 26 -17.89 -15.16 17.10
CA ASP A 26 -17.96 -15.87 18.40
C ASP A 26 -16.59 -16.17 19.04
N ALA A 27 -15.61 -15.31 18.80
CA ALA A 27 -14.29 -15.43 19.39
C ALA A 27 -14.36 -15.40 20.93
N PRO A 28 -13.57 -16.23 21.64
CA PRO A 28 -13.47 -16.15 23.10
C PRO A 28 -12.92 -14.79 23.53
N LYS A 29 -13.19 -14.41 24.78
CA LYS A 29 -12.62 -13.17 25.32
C LYS A 29 -11.11 -13.32 25.49
N TRP A 30 -10.37 -12.32 25.00
CA TRP A 30 -8.91 -12.28 25.03
C TRP A 30 -8.40 -10.96 25.61
N ASP A 31 -7.15 -10.95 26.05
CA ASP A 31 -6.45 -9.73 26.43
C ASP A 31 -6.16 -8.88 25.20
N MET A 32 -6.61 -7.63 25.22
CA MET A 32 -6.52 -6.75 24.04
C MET A 32 -5.08 -6.35 23.74
N GLU A 33 -4.23 -6.19 24.75
CA GLU A 33 -2.83 -5.82 24.57
C GLU A 33 -2.04 -6.99 23.99
N ASP A 34 -2.21 -8.17 24.55
CA ASP A 34 -1.63 -9.40 24.00
C ASP A 34 -2.10 -9.67 22.57
N ARG A 35 -3.41 -9.50 22.31
CA ARG A 35 -3.98 -9.68 20.97
C ARG A 35 -3.38 -8.69 19.96
N LEU A 36 -3.20 -7.44 20.35
CA LEU A 36 -2.65 -6.42 19.45
C LEU A 36 -1.17 -6.62 19.14
N PHE A 37 -0.36 -7.07 20.10
CA PHE A 37 1.09 -7.08 19.96
C PHE A 37 1.70 -8.48 19.80
N HIS A 38 0.99 -9.56 20.17
CA HIS A 38 1.57 -10.90 20.25
C HIS A 38 0.70 -12.00 19.63
N SER A 39 -0.48 -12.26 20.18
CA SER A 39 -1.27 -13.44 19.83
C SER A 39 -2.20 -13.25 18.64
N GLY A 40 -2.49 -12.03 18.26
CA GLY A 40 -3.39 -11.72 17.15
C GLY A 40 -2.87 -12.20 15.79
N VAL A 41 -3.78 -12.49 14.88
CA VAL A 41 -3.45 -12.90 13.50
C VAL A 41 -2.62 -11.83 12.81
N GLU A 42 -3.03 -10.56 12.91
CA GLU A 42 -2.29 -9.44 12.33
C GLU A 42 -0.94 -9.23 13.02
N ALA A 43 -0.87 -9.36 14.35
CA ALA A 43 0.37 -9.21 15.12
C ALA A 43 1.42 -10.26 14.76
N ARG A 44 1.00 -11.52 14.58
CA ARG A 44 1.89 -12.62 14.19
C ARG A 44 2.35 -12.53 12.73
N ALA A 45 1.46 -12.10 11.84
CA ALA A 45 1.77 -11.94 10.42
C ALA A 45 2.64 -10.70 10.17
N PHE A 46 2.41 -9.61 10.91
CA PHE A 46 3.04 -8.30 10.75
C PHE A 46 3.35 -7.67 12.12
N PRO A 47 4.41 -8.12 12.79
CA PRO A 47 4.78 -7.65 14.12
C PRO A 47 4.99 -6.13 14.17
N ILE A 48 4.50 -5.53 15.27
CA ILE A 48 4.57 -4.10 15.54
C ILE A 48 4.96 -3.83 17.00
N VAL A 49 5.38 -2.60 17.23
CA VAL A 49 5.43 -2.01 18.59
C VAL A 49 4.68 -0.68 18.56
N ALA A 50 4.16 -0.26 19.70
CA ALA A 50 3.55 1.07 19.81
C ALA A 50 4.62 2.16 19.59
N ASP A 51 4.27 3.23 18.85
CA ASP A 51 5.12 4.41 18.77
C ASP A 51 5.16 5.09 20.17
N GLY A 52 6.33 5.05 20.79
CA GLY A 52 6.51 5.54 22.17
C GLY A 52 6.16 7.02 22.38
N ARG A 53 6.01 7.81 21.32
CA ARG A 53 5.59 9.21 21.39
C ARG A 53 4.09 9.39 21.62
N PHE A 54 3.28 8.41 21.24
CA PHE A 54 1.82 8.51 21.23
C PHE A 54 1.13 7.53 22.16
N GLY A 55 1.83 6.46 22.58
CA GLY A 55 1.28 5.44 23.45
C GLY A 55 0.15 4.65 22.82
N VAL A 56 -0.70 4.09 23.66
CA VAL A 56 -1.90 3.35 23.31
C VAL A 56 -3.13 4.11 23.77
N GLU A 57 -4.24 3.95 23.04
CA GLU A 57 -5.53 4.58 23.36
C GLU A 57 -6.60 3.50 23.54
N ARG A 58 -7.51 3.73 24.49
CA ARG A 58 -8.70 2.90 24.72
C ARG A 58 -9.95 3.77 24.64
N PHE A 59 -10.98 3.27 24.00
CA PHE A 59 -12.29 3.91 23.97
C PHE A 59 -13.37 2.87 23.65
N CYS A 60 -14.64 3.22 23.91
CA CYS A 60 -15.78 2.42 23.50
C CYS A 60 -16.47 3.07 22.31
N ILE A 61 -16.94 2.26 21.38
CA ILE A 61 -17.82 2.71 20.29
C ILE A 61 -19.27 2.57 20.72
N GLU A 62 -20.12 3.47 20.19
CA GLU A 62 -21.56 3.37 20.38
C GLU A 62 -22.08 2.03 19.79
N LYS A 63 -22.92 1.32 20.55
CA LYS A 63 -23.42 0.01 20.16
C LYS A 63 -24.58 0.08 19.18
N ASP A 64 -25.34 1.17 19.19
CA ASP A 64 -26.39 1.40 18.21
C ASP A 64 -25.76 1.79 16.86
N PRO A 65 -25.91 0.98 15.79
CA PRO A 65 -25.32 1.29 14.48
C PRO A 65 -25.84 2.60 13.87
N TYR A 66 -27.06 2.99 14.19
CA TYR A 66 -27.64 4.25 13.72
C TYR A 66 -26.96 5.45 14.39
N GLU A 67 -26.88 5.44 15.73
CA GLU A 67 -26.19 6.48 16.50
C GLU A 67 -24.70 6.55 16.13
N MET A 68 -24.05 5.41 16.01
CA MET A 68 -22.65 5.34 15.57
C MET A 68 -22.46 5.99 14.18
N THR A 69 -23.32 5.68 13.22
CA THR A 69 -23.25 6.26 11.87
C THR A 69 -23.46 7.77 11.88
N HIS A 70 -24.37 8.26 12.76
CA HIS A 70 -24.73 9.68 12.82
C HIS A 70 -23.75 10.52 13.65
N THR A 71 -23.10 9.92 14.65
CA THR A 71 -22.24 10.65 15.60
C THR A 71 -20.76 10.43 15.33
N PHE A 72 -20.38 9.35 14.66
CA PHE A 72 -18.98 9.00 14.41
C PHE A 72 -18.21 10.13 13.71
N GLY A 73 -17.11 10.53 14.31
CA GLY A 73 -16.26 11.58 13.77
C GLY A 73 -16.78 13.00 13.91
N LYS A 74 -18.02 13.22 14.40
CA LYS A 74 -18.54 14.57 14.65
C LYS A 74 -17.80 15.19 15.85
N GLY A 75 -17.30 16.40 15.65
CA GLY A 75 -16.60 17.14 16.71
C GLY A 75 -15.15 16.73 16.95
N VAL A 76 -14.64 15.71 16.27
CA VAL A 76 -13.23 15.29 16.33
C VAL A 76 -12.51 15.64 15.04
N LYS A 77 -11.38 16.33 15.16
CA LYS A 77 -10.54 16.70 13.99
C LYS A 77 -9.68 15.54 13.48
N VAL A 78 -9.43 14.53 14.31
CA VAL A 78 -8.56 13.39 14.02
C VAL A 78 -9.28 12.12 14.45
N SER A 79 -9.25 11.09 13.60
CA SER A 79 -9.80 9.78 13.93
C SER A 79 -9.18 9.22 15.21
N GLN A 80 -10.01 8.65 16.09
CA GLN A 80 -9.56 7.92 17.26
C GLN A 80 -8.89 6.60 16.89
N PHE A 81 -9.32 5.97 15.79
CA PHE A 81 -8.65 4.77 15.26
C PHE A 81 -7.29 5.12 14.70
N LYS A 82 -6.26 4.40 15.19
CA LYS A 82 -4.87 4.58 14.76
C LYS A 82 -4.46 3.52 13.74
N ASP A 83 -3.16 3.36 13.55
CA ASP A 83 -2.61 2.50 12.50
C ASP A 83 -2.87 1.01 12.75
N ALA A 84 -3.00 0.59 14.00
CA ALA A 84 -3.33 -0.77 14.38
C ALA A 84 -4.26 -0.79 15.60
N GLY A 85 -5.05 -1.83 15.73
CA GLY A 85 -5.92 -1.99 16.88
C GLY A 85 -6.73 -3.29 16.88
N VAL A 86 -7.38 -3.51 17.98
CA VAL A 86 -8.30 -4.61 18.24
C VAL A 86 -9.59 -4.08 18.82
N MET A 87 -10.67 -4.78 18.58
CA MET A 87 -11.98 -4.45 19.12
C MET A 87 -12.71 -5.72 19.51
N GLN A 88 -13.30 -5.73 20.71
CA GLN A 88 -14.21 -6.77 21.18
C GLN A 88 -15.33 -6.12 21.99
N ASP A 89 -16.58 -6.51 21.74
CA ASP A 89 -17.77 -6.00 22.44
C ASP A 89 -17.93 -4.46 22.45
N GLY A 90 -17.40 -3.80 21.43
CA GLY A 90 -17.41 -2.34 21.30
C GLY A 90 -16.26 -1.64 22.04
N GLU A 91 -15.48 -2.34 22.85
CA GLU A 91 -14.25 -1.80 23.42
C GLU A 91 -13.12 -1.86 22.38
N VAL A 92 -12.42 -0.74 22.20
CA VAL A 92 -11.33 -0.56 21.25
C VAL A 92 -10.03 -0.30 21.98
N PHE A 93 -8.97 -0.99 21.55
CA PHE A 93 -7.59 -0.77 21.96
C PHE A 93 -6.75 -0.54 20.71
N THR A 94 -6.07 0.61 20.61
CA THR A 94 -5.41 1.04 19.37
C THR A 94 -4.15 1.84 19.63
N CYS A 95 -3.20 1.79 18.68
CA CYS A 95 -1.97 2.56 18.75
C CYS A 95 -1.50 3.04 17.38
N ARG A 96 -0.63 4.04 17.36
CA ARG A 96 0.26 4.26 16.23
C ARG A 96 1.33 3.18 16.25
N ALA A 97 1.47 2.49 15.14
CA ALA A 97 2.31 1.31 15.01
C ALA A 97 3.65 1.64 14.35
N THR A 98 4.71 1.11 14.91
CA THR A 98 6.02 1.03 14.27
C THR A 98 6.26 -0.42 13.85
N PRO A 99 6.46 -0.70 12.54
CA PRO A 99 6.71 -2.03 12.04
C PRO A 99 8.00 -2.65 12.62
N VAL A 100 7.97 -3.95 12.91
CA VAL A 100 9.14 -4.73 13.33
C VAL A 100 9.44 -5.77 12.26
N TYR A 101 10.51 -5.55 11.50
CA TYR A 101 10.94 -6.46 10.45
C TYR A 101 12.46 -6.42 10.28
N SER A 102 13.09 -7.58 10.33
CA SER A 102 14.53 -7.76 10.20
C SER A 102 14.96 -8.58 8.97
N GLY A 103 13.99 -8.95 8.12
CA GLY A 103 14.25 -9.75 6.92
C GLY A 103 14.81 -8.92 5.75
N LYS A 104 15.06 -9.60 4.64
CA LYS A 104 15.54 -8.97 3.40
C LYS A 104 14.46 -8.05 2.81
N HIS A 105 14.85 -6.85 2.38
CA HIS A 105 14.01 -5.94 1.62
C HIS A 105 14.22 -6.13 0.12
N SER A 106 13.13 -6.28 -0.62
CA SER A 106 13.13 -6.29 -2.08
C SER A 106 12.98 -4.86 -2.60
N VAL A 107 13.67 -4.57 -3.69
CA VAL A 107 13.71 -3.24 -4.31
C VAL A 107 13.14 -3.27 -5.72
N LEU A 108 12.89 -2.10 -6.31
CA LEU A 108 12.38 -1.97 -7.68
C LEU A 108 13.29 -2.68 -8.69
N GLY A 109 14.60 -2.51 -8.54
CA GLY A 109 15.59 -3.13 -9.43
C GLY A 109 15.52 -4.67 -9.50
N ASP A 110 15.13 -5.33 -8.39
CA ASP A 110 14.98 -6.80 -8.32
C ASP A 110 13.85 -7.33 -9.25
N LYS A 111 12.97 -6.45 -9.72
CA LYS A 111 11.76 -6.81 -10.48
C LYS A 111 11.82 -6.42 -11.95
N LEU A 112 12.91 -5.78 -12.37
CA LEU A 112 13.08 -5.40 -13.77
C LEU A 112 13.37 -6.61 -14.65
N VAL A 113 12.74 -6.65 -15.82
CA VAL A 113 13.08 -7.61 -16.86
C VAL A 113 14.41 -7.21 -17.55
N SER A 114 15.03 -8.13 -18.27
CA SER A 114 16.20 -7.82 -19.08
C SER A 114 15.86 -6.76 -20.13
N ILE A 115 16.79 -5.84 -20.40
CA ILE A 115 16.52 -4.73 -21.33
C ILE A 115 16.16 -5.22 -22.74
N GLY A 116 16.68 -6.37 -23.16
CA GLY A 116 16.35 -7.01 -24.45
C GLY A 116 14.92 -7.54 -24.53
N GLU A 117 14.23 -7.70 -23.41
CA GLU A 117 12.83 -8.13 -23.35
C GLU A 117 11.86 -6.94 -23.33
N VAL A 118 12.36 -5.70 -23.24
CA VAL A 118 11.52 -4.50 -23.18
C VAL A 118 11.11 -4.07 -24.58
N PRO A 119 9.81 -4.06 -24.91
CA PRO A 119 9.34 -3.57 -26.21
C PRO A 119 9.70 -2.11 -26.45
N SER A 120 9.98 -1.75 -27.68
CA SER A 120 10.48 -0.42 -28.06
C SER A 120 9.56 0.72 -27.60
N GLU A 121 8.25 0.51 -27.61
CA GLU A 121 7.24 1.51 -27.19
C GLU A 121 7.25 1.85 -25.72
N PHE A 122 7.99 1.12 -24.88
CA PHE A 122 8.16 1.45 -23.46
C PHE A 122 9.29 2.44 -23.21
N PHE A 123 10.22 2.62 -24.15
CA PHE A 123 11.28 3.60 -24.03
C PHE A 123 10.74 5.03 -24.23
N ILE A 124 11.39 5.97 -23.53
CA ILE A 124 11.10 7.40 -23.62
C ILE A 124 12.16 8.00 -24.55
N GLU A 125 11.87 8.02 -25.82
CA GLU A 125 12.75 8.62 -26.85
C GLU A 125 12.31 10.02 -27.20
N ASP A 126 10.99 10.23 -27.21
CA ASP A 126 10.35 11.52 -27.48
C ASP A 126 9.69 12.08 -26.21
N ASN A 127 9.44 13.39 -26.19
CA ASN A 127 8.67 14.08 -25.14
C ASN A 127 9.29 14.02 -23.72
N LEU A 128 10.63 13.91 -23.62
CA LEU A 128 11.32 13.93 -22.34
C LEU A 128 10.96 15.18 -21.50
N SER A 129 10.90 16.34 -22.16
CA SER A 129 10.49 17.59 -21.52
C SER A 129 9.12 17.55 -20.86
N SER A 130 8.18 16.81 -21.44
CA SER A 130 6.84 16.59 -20.85
C SER A 130 6.91 15.74 -19.57
N TRP A 131 7.78 14.73 -19.56
CA TRP A 131 8.01 13.93 -18.36
C TRP A 131 8.67 14.76 -17.25
N GLU A 132 9.72 15.50 -17.57
CA GLU A 132 10.40 16.38 -16.63
C GLU A 132 9.46 17.44 -16.05
N TYR A 133 8.65 18.08 -16.90
CA TYR A 133 7.64 19.03 -16.45
C TYR A 133 6.61 18.39 -15.51
N LEU A 134 6.07 17.23 -15.88
CA LEU A 134 5.04 16.55 -15.06
C LEU A 134 5.61 16.01 -13.75
N LYS A 135 6.86 15.57 -13.73
CA LYS A 135 7.54 15.03 -12.53
C LYS A 135 8.11 16.13 -11.64
N GLY A 136 8.39 17.30 -12.22
CA GLY A 136 8.93 18.46 -11.50
C GLY A 136 7.98 19.02 -10.46
N GLY A 137 8.55 19.83 -9.56
CA GLY A 137 7.77 20.63 -8.62
C GLY A 137 7.09 21.80 -9.33
N LYS A 138 5.90 22.18 -8.89
CA LYS A 138 5.13 23.30 -9.44
C LYS A 138 4.66 24.23 -8.34
N LYS A 139 4.65 25.52 -8.64
CA LYS A 139 4.01 26.53 -7.80
C LYS A 139 3.39 27.57 -8.74
N GLU A 140 2.07 27.49 -8.91
CA GLU A 140 1.34 28.26 -9.92
C GLU A 140 0.15 28.95 -9.27
N GLN A 141 -0.12 30.18 -9.71
CA GLN A 141 -1.38 30.85 -9.38
C GLN A 141 -2.49 30.26 -10.26
N ARG A 142 -3.56 29.85 -9.65
CA ARG A 142 -4.74 29.28 -10.33
C ARG A 142 -6.02 29.96 -9.85
N THR A 143 -6.98 30.05 -10.74
CA THR A 143 -8.31 30.55 -10.43
C THR A 143 -9.29 29.39 -10.46
N ALA A 144 -9.99 29.16 -9.36
CA ALA A 144 -11.07 28.18 -9.28
C ALA A 144 -12.27 28.63 -10.12
N ARG A 145 -13.17 27.69 -10.45
CA ARG A 145 -14.36 27.97 -11.28
C ARG A 145 -15.29 29.07 -10.71
N ASN A 146 -15.24 29.28 -9.40
CA ASN A 146 -16.00 30.33 -8.69
C ASN A 146 -15.26 31.66 -8.58
N GLY A 147 -14.13 31.86 -9.30
CA GLY A 147 -13.33 33.08 -9.29
C GLY A 147 -12.32 33.19 -8.13
N TYR A 148 -12.25 32.20 -7.22
CA TYR A 148 -11.30 32.22 -6.12
C TYR A 148 -9.88 31.94 -6.62
N GLU A 149 -8.95 32.85 -6.31
CA GLU A 149 -7.52 32.69 -6.63
C GLU A 149 -6.78 31.95 -5.52
N TYR A 150 -5.98 30.96 -5.91
CA TYR A 150 -5.16 30.20 -4.98
C TYR A 150 -3.82 29.81 -5.59
N THR A 151 -2.84 29.61 -4.72
CA THR A 151 -1.54 29.07 -5.14
C THR A 151 -1.63 27.56 -5.15
N TYR A 152 -1.58 26.96 -6.34
CA TYR A 152 -1.37 25.52 -6.48
C TYR A 152 0.10 25.20 -6.24
N SER A 153 0.39 24.30 -5.33
CA SER A 153 1.74 23.84 -5.02
C SER A 153 1.82 22.34 -5.06
N GLU A 154 2.79 21.81 -5.79
CA GLU A 154 3.02 20.38 -5.96
C GLU A 154 4.52 20.11 -5.88
N GLY A 155 4.96 19.27 -4.92
CA GLY A 155 6.37 18.89 -4.77
C GLY A 155 6.84 17.98 -5.92
N PRO A 156 8.14 17.81 -6.18
CA PRO A 156 8.64 16.92 -7.23
C PRO A 156 8.38 15.44 -6.92
N VAL A 157 8.31 14.63 -7.98
CA VAL A 157 8.30 13.16 -7.90
C VAL A 157 9.62 12.64 -8.48
N ALA A 158 10.15 11.56 -7.91
CA ALA A 158 11.39 10.95 -8.40
C ALA A 158 11.34 10.70 -9.93
N PHE A 159 12.42 11.07 -10.62
CA PHE A 159 12.59 10.89 -12.05
C PHE A 159 14.07 10.84 -12.40
N PRO A 160 14.58 9.68 -12.83
CA PRO A 160 13.92 8.36 -12.79
C PRO A 160 13.65 7.85 -11.37
N ASP A 161 12.81 6.82 -11.24
CA ASP A 161 12.57 6.12 -9.98
C ASP A 161 13.83 5.35 -9.56
N ALA A 162 14.21 5.41 -8.29
CA ALA A 162 15.39 4.75 -7.75
C ALA A 162 15.23 3.23 -7.74
N LEU A 163 16.23 2.50 -8.25
CA LEU A 163 16.22 1.06 -8.37
C LEU A 163 16.59 0.33 -7.07
N ASP A 164 17.29 1.01 -6.18
CA ASP A 164 17.77 0.52 -4.88
C ASP A 164 16.74 0.69 -3.75
N LYS A 165 15.52 1.08 -4.09
CA LYS A 165 14.41 1.31 -3.14
C LYS A 165 13.17 0.56 -3.59
N PRO A 166 12.22 0.25 -2.66
CA PRO A 166 10.90 -0.24 -3.05
C PRO A 166 10.20 0.76 -3.97
N SER A 167 9.47 0.25 -4.97
CA SER A 167 8.72 1.08 -5.89
C SER A 167 7.71 1.97 -5.16
N ARG A 168 7.31 3.06 -5.78
CA ARG A 168 6.13 3.83 -5.37
C ARG A 168 4.87 2.97 -5.51
N THR A 169 3.75 3.41 -4.98
CA THR A 169 2.46 2.76 -5.21
C THR A 169 2.11 2.77 -6.70
N ILE A 170 1.88 1.58 -7.27
CA ILE A 170 1.32 1.41 -8.61
C ILE A 170 -0.14 1.88 -8.60
N LEU A 171 -0.49 2.73 -9.55
CA LEU A 171 -1.84 3.24 -9.75
C LEU A 171 -2.44 2.70 -11.05
N THR A 172 -3.75 2.78 -11.20
CA THR A 172 -4.47 2.32 -12.39
C THR A 172 -4.07 3.03 -13.69
N GLY A 173 -3.48 4.21 -13.59
CA GLY A 173 -2.96 4.97 -14.72
C GLY A 173 -1.55 4.60 -15.18
N GLU A 174 -0.93 3.52 -14.67
CA GLU A 174 0.42 3.09 -15.08
C GLU A 174 0.51 2.77 -16.58
N GLY A 175 -0.53 2.19 -17.14
CA GLY A 175 -0.61 1.89 -18.57
C GLY A 175 -0.63 3.14 -19.46
N GLY A 176 -0.48 2.92 -20.78
CA GLY A 176 -0.51 3.97 -21.80
C GLY A 176 0.84 4.67 -22.00
N ARG A 177 1.01 5.27 -23.19
CA ARG A 177 2.31 5.81 -23.65
C ARG A 177 2.60 7.24 -23.16
N GLY A 178 1.57 8.03 -22.88
CA GLY A 178 1.72 9.44 -22.55
C GLY A 178 2.45 9.69 -21.23
N ALA A 179 3.16 10.80 -21.16
CA ALA A 179 3.80 11.28 -19.94
C ALA A 179 2.77 11.44 -18.81
N SER A 180 3.17 11.09 -17.60
CA SER A 180 2.32 11.20 -16.41
C SER A 180 3.18 11.40 -15.17
N ARG A 181 2.65 12.20 -14.26
CA ARG A 181 3.27 12.40 -12.95
C ARG A 181 3.38 11.11 -12.14
N THR A 182 2.39 10.24 -12.24
CA THR A 182 2.26 9.05 -11.37
C THR A 182 2.95 7.80 -11.91
N LYS A 183 3.08 7.65 -13.23
CA LYS A 183 3.74 6.49 -13.84
C LYS A 183 5.18 6.35 -13.37
N HIS A 184 5.63 5.12 -13.23
CA HIS A 184 7.03 4.82 -12.97
C HIS A 184 7.86 5.01 -14.23
N VAL A 185 9.04 5.59 -14.06
CA VAL A 185 10.07 5.67 -15.09
C VAL A 185 11.38 5.24 -14.46
N VAL A 186 12.05 4.29 -15.07
CA VAL A 186 13.34 3.78 -14.64
C VAL A 186 14.40 4.08 -15.69
N GLU A 187 15.64 4.16 -15.25
CA GLU A 187 16.80 4.17 -16.13
C GLU A 187 17.43 2.77 -16.14
N GLN A 188 17.59 2.19 -17.31
CA GLN A 188 18.22 0.89 -17.49
C GLN A 188 19.17 0.96 -18.68
N ASN A 189 20.46 0.66 -18.45
CA ASN A 189 21.53 0.78 -19.45
C ASN A 189 21.59 2.16 -20.16
N GLY A 190 21.41 3.24 -19.40
CA GLY A 190 21.45 4.62 -19.91
C GLY A 190 20.20 5.05 -20.69
N ARG A 191 19.13 4.25 -20.72
CA ARG A 191 17.87 4.58 -21.40
C ARG A 191 16.73 4.70 -20.39
N LEU A 192 15.95 5.75 -20.51
CA LEU A 192 14.73 5.95 -19.74
C LEU A 192 13.58 5.13 -20.33
N ARG A 193 12.81 4.46 -19.49
CA ARG A 193 11.66 3.66 -19.90
C ARG A 193 10.59 3.56 -18.82
N ARG A 194 9.37 3.28 -19.26
CA ARG A 194 8.25 2.89 -18.37
C ARG A 194 8.41 1.44 -17.94
N LEU A 195 7.73 1.05 -16.86
CA LEU A 195 7.62 -0.34 -16.46
C LEU A 195 6.71 -1.10 -17.45
N VAL A 196 7.13 -2.34 -17.77
CA VAL A 196 6.31 -3.27 -18.55
C VAL A 196 5.32 -4.01 -17.64
N PRO A 197 4.22 -4.57 -18.18
CA PRO A 197 3.20 -5.26 -17.37
C PRO A 197 3.73 -6.39 -16.49
N ASP A 198 4.71 -7.16 -16.98
CA ASP A 198 5.36 -8.23 -16.21
C ASP A 198 6.05 -7.72 -14.94
N GLU A 199 6.62 -6.51 -14.99
CA GLU A 199 7.23 -5.87 -13.83
C GLU A 199 6.17 -5.39 -12.83
N LEU A 200 5.03 -4.91 -13.32
CA LEU A 200 3.91 -4.53 -12.49
C LEU A 200 3.30 -5.75 -11.77
N ASP A 201 3.18 -6.90 -12.47
CA ASP A 201 2.78 -8.18 -11.86
C ASP A 201 3.71 -8.53 -10.69
N GLN A 202 5.03 -8.50 -10.93
CA GLN A 202 6.04 -8.84 -9.93
C GLN A 202 6.12 -7.85 -8.76
N LEU A 203 5.85 -6.56 -8.99
CA LEU A 203 5.80 -5.55 -7.93
C LEU A 203 4.59 -5.71 -7.00
N GLN A 204 3.51 -6.31 -7.49
CA GLN A 204 2.38 -6.77 -6.69
C GLN A 204 2.59 -8.20 -6.12
N MET A 205 3.77 -8.78 -6.36
CA MET A 205 4.16 -10.14 -5.95
C MET A 205 3.34 -11.27 -6.60
N PHE A 206 2.70 -11.00 -7.74
CA PHE A 206 2.21 -12.06 -8.62
C PHE A 206 3.37 -12.69 -9.39
N PRO A 207 3.23 -13.92 -9.89
CA PRO A 207 4.16 -14.49 -10.86
C PRO A 207 4.28 -13.59 -12.10
N ARG A 208 5.46 -13.56 -12.70
CA ARG A 208 5.70 -12.87 -13.96
C ARG A 208 4.72 -13.36 -15.03
N GLY A 209 4.09 -12.44 -15.78
CA GLY A 209 3.11 -12.76 -16.82
C GLY A 209 1.74 -13.17 -16.28
N TRP A 210 1.45 -12.97 -15.00
CA TRP A 210 0.16 -13.36 -14.39
C TRP A 210 -1.04 -12.75 -15.11
N THR A 211 -0.92 -11.51 -15.55
CA THR A 211 -1.99 -10.80 -16.29
C THR A 211 -1.94 -11.02 -17.80
N ASP A 212 -1.01 -11.82 -18.32
CA ASP A 212 -0.90 -12.12 -19.75
C ASP A 212 -1.93 -13.17 -20.18
N THR A 213 -3.17 -12.77 -20.23
CA THR A 213 -4.36 -13.59 -20.57
C THR A 213 -5.03 -13.15 -21.86
N GLY A 214 -4.29 -12.45 -22.75
CA GLY A 214 -4.81 -11.88 -23.98
C GLY A 214 -5.39 -10.46 -23.84
N MET A 215 -5.33 -9.87 -22.65
CA MET A 215 -5.72 -8.47 -22.46
C MET A 215 -4.59 -7.51 -22.89
N THR A 216 -4.93 -6.27 -23.18
CA THR A 216 -3.95 -5.24 -23.56
C THR A 216 -3.07 -4.84 -22.38
N ASP A 217 -1.85 -4.34 -22.65
CA ASP A 217 -0.92 -3.83 -21.63
C ASP A 217 -1.55 -2.76 -20.72
N GLY A 218 -2.42 -1.92 -21.30
CA GLY A 218 -3.17 -0.93 -20.54
C GLY A 218 -4.11 -1.56 -19.51
N HIS A 219 -4.81 -2.63 -19.88
CA HIS A 219 -5.68 -3.37 -18.97
C HIS A 219 -4.88 -4.17 -17.94
N ARG A 220 -3.77 -4.77 -18.32
CA ARG A 220 -2.84 -5.44 -17.40
C ARG A 220 -2.38 -4.47 -16.30
N ALA A 221 -1.89 -3.30 -16.69
CA ALA A 221 -1.48 -2.26 -15.77
C ALA A 221 -2.63 -1.75 -14.89
N PHE A 222 -3.84 -1.59 -15.44
CA PHE A 222 -5.03 -1.21 -14.69
C PHE A 222 -5.37 -2.24 -13.60
N CYS A 223 -5.32 -3.53 -13.92
CA CYS A 223 -5.53 -4.61 -12.95
C CYS A 223 -4.51 -4.53 -11.80
N MET A 224 -3.23 -4.35 -12.11
CA MET A 224 -2.18 -4.23 -11.10
C MET A 224 -2.29 -2.95 -10.27
N GLY A 225 -2.80 -1.88 -10.83
CA GLY A 225 -3.13 -0.66 -10.08
C GLY A 225 -4.23 -0.87 -9.03
N ASN A 226 -5.19 -1.74 -9.30
CA ASN A 226 -6.26 -2.12 -8.36
C ASN A 226 -5.86 -3.26 -7.43
N ALA A 227 -4.89 -4.08 -7.78
CA ALA A 227 -4.46 -5.24 -7.00
C ALA A 227 -3.87 -4.83 -5.64
N LEU A 228 -3.75 -5.81 -4.76
CA LEU A 228 -2.99 -5.73 -3.52
C LEU A 228 -1.64 -6.47 -3.69
N VAL A 229 -0.69 -6.19 -2.80
CA VAL A 229 0.57 -6.94 -2.73
C VAL A 229 0.30 -8.30 -2.12
N THR A 230 0.35 -9.37 -2.92
CA THR A 230 -0.10 -10.71 -2.53
C THR A 230 0.65 -11.33 -1.35
N GLY A 231 1.87 -10.84 -1.09
CA GLY A 231 2.63 -11.24 0.10
C GLY A 231 1.95 -10.90 1.42
N ILE A 232 1.03 -9.92 1.45
CA ILE A 232 0.32 -9.57 2.69
C ILE A 232 -0.75 -10.60 3.00
N PRO A 233 -1.78 -10.84 2.15
CA PRO A 233 -2.77 -11.87 2.45
C PRO A 233 -2.17 -13.28 2.55
N HIS A 234 -1.06 -13.55 1.87
CA HIS A 234 -0.35 -14.81 2.04
C HIS A 234 0.14 -15.00 3.48
N ARG A 235 0.83 -14.01 4.07
CA ARG A 235 1.29 -14.10 5.47
C ARG A 235 0.14 -14.23 6.46
N ILE A 236 -0.95 -13.47 6.26
CA ILE A 236 -2.16 -13.59 7.08
C ILE A 236 -2.74 -15.01 6.96
N GLY A 237 -2.86 -15.53 5.73
CA GLY A 237 -3.38 -16.86 5.46
C GLY A 237 -2.55 -17.98 6.09
N VAL A 238 -1.22 -17.85 6.14
CA VAL A 238 -0.34 -18.82 6.81
C VAL A 238 -0.64 -18.88 8.31
N VAL A 239 -0.83 -17.74 8.95
CA VAL A 239 -1.17 -17.68 10.39
C VAL A 239 -2.54 -18.32 10.65
N ILE A 240 -3.56 -17.98 9.84
CA ILE A 240 -4.91 -18.53 9.99
C ILE A 240 -4.90 -20.06 9.78
N ALA A 241 -4.15 -20.55 8.78
CA ALA A 241 -4.05 -21.99 8.51
C ALA A 241 -3.40 -22.74 9.68
N ALA A 242 -2.34 -22.19 10.27
CA ALA A 242 -1.68 -22.78 11.43
C ALA A 242 -2.63 -22.91 12.64
N ASP A 243 -3.48 -21.89 12.89
CA ASP A 243 -4.47 -21.94 13.96
C ASP A 243 -5.55 -22.99 13.70
N ALA A 244 -6.01 -23.15 12.46
CA ALA A 244 -6.97 -24.16 12.08
C ALA A 244 -6.45 -25.60 12.23
N ASP A 245 -5.15 -25.82 12.01
CA ASP A 245 -4.53 -27.14 12.18
C ASP A 245 -4.41 -27.52 13.67
N VAL A 246 -4.10 -26.57 14.55
CA VAL A 246 -4.10 -26.79 16.01
C VAL A 246 -5.50 -27.17 16.51
N SER A 247 -6.54 -26.44 16.09
CA SER A 247 -7.91 -26.69 16.49
C SER A 247 -8.47 -28.04 16.04
N ARG A 248 -7.88 -28.69 15.03
CA ARG A 248 -8.29 -30.03 14.54
C ARG A 248 -7.56 -31.17 15.26
N SER A 249 -6.50 -30.87 15.98
CA SER A 249 -5.67 -31.85 16.69
C SER A 249 -6.03 -31.98 18.19
N GLU A 250 -6.89 -31.12 18.68
CA GLU A 250 -7.53 -31.16 20.01
C GLU A 250 -8.94 -31.83 19.92
#